data_d86bbcb95de111a3b4431795e736823b
#
_entry.id   d86bbcb95de111a3b4431795e736823b
#
_cell.length_a   1.000
_cell.length_b   1.000
_cell.length_c   1.000
_cell.angle_alpha   90.00
_cell.angle_beta   90.00
_cell.angle_gamma   90.00
#
_symmetry.space_group_name_H-M   'P 1'
#
loop_
_entity.id
_entity.type
_entity.pdbx_description
1 polymer ?
#
loop_
_entity_poly.entity_id
_entity_poly.type
_entity_poly.pdbx_seq_one_letter_code
_entity_poly.pdbx_strand_id
1 'polypeptide(L)'
;SLQQTIHYLITNGKARMLANPKIVITNGKKSTIDLTQDYIESTTVQFVSANNGGGNNANNMYAQKTYEIGEDNGIKIEVTPFISPDGYVSLNIKPDYASVLDHVIDELGGVPYTAATLLQRHNLDLKNVRIKDEETLVLGGMIQSSENTQVAKIPILGDIPIVGFLFRTQQKTMEKDELLFVITPRIIKDSEDVAEL
;
A
#
# COMPACT_ATOMS: atom_id res chain seq x y z
N SER A 1 46.84 1.94 -11.82
CA SER A 1 45.88 2.79 -12.57
C SER A 1 44.62 2.92 -11.73
N LEU A 2 44.43 4.11 -11.14
CA LEU A 2 43.24 4.48 -10.42
C LEU A 2 42.15 4.78 -11.45
N GLN A 3 41.39 3.78 -11.86
CA GLN A 3 40.12 4.01 -12.53
C GLN A 3 39.09 4.30 -11.43
N GLN A 4 38.98 5.55 -11.03
CA GLN A 4 37.78 6.03 -10.35
C GLN A 4 36.67 6.14 -11.39
N THR A 5 35.87 5.11 -11.48
CA THR A 5 34.62 5.15 -12.22
C THR A 5 33.63 5.94 -11.35
N ILE A 6 33.37 7.17 -11.75
CA ILE A 6 32.29 7.97 -11.14
C ILE A 6 30.98 7.39 -11.67
N HIS A 7 30.37 6.52 -10.88
CA HIS A 7 29.01 6.06 -11.16
C HIS A 7 28.01 7.14 -10.73
N TYR A 8 27.58 7.94 -11.68
CA TYR A 8 26.43 8.81 -11.50
C TYR A 8 25.20 8.01 -11.97
N LEU A 9 24.52 7.34 -11.06
CA LEU A 9 23.28 6.63 -11.36
C LEU A 9 22.11 7.49 -10.92
N ILE A 10 21.39 8.10 -11.88
CA ILE A 10 20.11 8.76 -11.64
C ILE A 10 19.02 7.76 -12.03
N THR A 11 18.35 7.19 -11.04
CA THR A 11 17.18 6.35 -11.28
C THR A 11 15.93 7.18 -10.99
N ASN A 12 15.16 7.51 -12.04
CA ASN A 12 13.87 8.15 -11.92
C ASN A 12 12.78 7.12 -12.18
N GLY A 13 12.05 6.73 -11.13
CA GLY A 13 10.86 5.91 -11.23
C GLY A 13 9.61 6.75 -10.95
N LYS A 14 8.61 6.68 -11.82
CA LYS A 14 7.26 7.23 -11.58
C LYS A 14 6.26 6.11 -11.71
N ALA A 15 5.54 5.82 -10.64
CA ALA A 15 4.38 4.94 -10.67
C ALA A 15 3.12 5.79 -10.43
N ARG A 16 2.06 5.52 -11.19
CA ARG A 16 0.75 6.14 -10.98
C ARG A 16 -0.29 5.03 -10.99
N MET A 17 -1.05 4.94 -9.91
CA MET A 17 -2.20 4.06 -9.82
C MET A 17 -3.46 4.92 -9.79
N LEU A 18 -4.42 4.61 -10.66
CA LEU A 18 -5.75 5.21 -10.66
C LEU A 18 -6.76 4.09 -10.45
N ALA A 19 -7.53 4.15 -9.37
CA ALA A 19 -8.67 3.29 -9.15
C ALA A 19 -9.93 4.15 -9.18
N ASN A 20 -10.90 3.75 -10.00
CA ASN A 20 -12.17 4.45 -10.16
C ASN A 20 -13.34 3.48 -9.94
N PRO A 21 -13.62 3.09 -8.69
CA PRO A 21 -14.76 2.24 -8.38
C PRO A 21 -16.06 3.01 -8.61
N LYS A 22 -17.06 2.35 -9.19
CA LYS A 22 -18.40 2.87 -9.42
C LYS A 22 -19.42 1.97 -8.74
N ILE A 23 -20.42 2.57 -8.11
CA ILE A 23 -21.50 1.84 -7.43
C ILE A 23 -22.79 2.63 -7.51
N VAL A 24 -23.90 1.91 -7.73
CA VAL A 24 -25.24 2.45 -7.64
C VAL A 24 -25.83 2.13 -6.27
N ILE A 25 -26.35 3.14 -5.58
CA ILE A 25 -26.80 3.00 -4.19
C ILE A 25 -28.18 3.62 -4.04
N THR A 26 -29.06 2.93 -3.32
CA THR A 26 -30.37 3.48 -2.94
C THR A 26 -30.23 4.54 -1.85
N ASN A 27 -30.94 5.65 -1.99
CA ASN A 27 -31.01 6.73 -1.01
C ASN A 27 -31.26 6.21 0.42
N GLY A 28 -30.43 6.63 1.37
CA GLY A 28 -30.52 6.25 2.78
C GLY A 28 -30.05 4.83 3.10
N LYS A 29 -29.54 4.07 2.13
CA LYS A 29 -29.02 2.70 2.35
C LYS A 29 -27.51 2.70 2.44
N LYS A 30 -26.97 1.99 3.43
CA LYS A 30 -25.54 1.71 3.53
C LYS A 30 -25.17 0.67 2.48
N SER A 31 -24.11 0.93 1.75
CA SER A 31 -23.52 0.02 0.77
C SER A 31 -22.01 -0.03 0.93
N THR A 32 -21.43 -1.16 0.56
CA THR A 32 -19.99 -1.39 0.63
C THR A 32 -19.49 -1.86 -0.73
N ILE A 33 -18.43 -1.25 -1.21
CA ILE A 33 -17.59 -1.77 -2.29
C ILE A 33 -16.37 -2.38 -1.62
N ASP A 34 -16.06 -3.61 -1.97
CA ASP A 34 -14.88 -4.32 -1.51
C ASP A 34 -14.11 -4.84 -2.73
N LEU A 35 -12.95 -4.25 -2.98
CA LEU A 35 -12.03 -4.55 -4.08
C LEU A 35 -10.68 -4.92 -3.51
N THR A 36 -10.69 -5.86 -2.58
CA THR A 36 -9.50 -6.36 -1.92
C THR A 36 -9.01 -7.66 -2.55
N GLN A 37 -7.76 -7.99 -2.29
CA GLN A 37 -7.09 -9.21 -2.74
C GLN A 37 -6.48 -9.93 -1.55
N ASP A 38 -6.49 -11.24 -1.63
CA ASP A 38 -5.85 -12.09 -0.64
C ASP A 38 -4.33 -11.96 -0.71
N TYR A 39 -3.70 -12.04 0.44
CA TYR A 39 -2.24 -12.05 0.56
C TYR A 39 -1.80 -12.93 1.73
N ILE A 40 -0.56 -13.37 1.73
CA ILE A 40 0.01 -14.10 2.87
C ILE A 40 0.30 -13.09 3.98
N GLU A 41 -0.52 -13.07 5.01
CA GLU A 41 -0.33 -12.19 6.17
C GLU A 41 0.84 -12.67 7.02
N SER A 42 0.85 -13.96 7.37
CA SER A 42 1.95 -14.56 8.11
C SER A 42 2.18 -16.03 7.73
N THR A 43 3.39 -16.51 7.97
CA THR A 43 3.76 -17.92 7.81
C THR A 43 4.33 -18.45 9.12
N THR A 44 3.64 -19.41 9.72
CA THR A 44 4.11 -20.12 10.90
C THR A 44 4.81 -21.41 10.50
N VAL A 45 6.02 -21.62 11.00
CA VAL A 45 6.78 -22.88 10.79
C VAL A 45 6.80 -23.67 12.08
N GLN A 46 6.31 -24.90 12.02
CA GLN A 46 6.34 -25.84 13.14
C GLN A 46 7.19 -27.06 12.75
N PHE A 47 8.04 -27.49 13.68
CA PHE A 47 8.78 -28.74 13.53
C PHE A 47 8.00 -29.88 14.16
N VAL A 48 7.57 -30.81 13.33
CA VAL A 48 6.78 -31.97 13.75
C VAL A 48 7.67 -33.22 13.71
N SER A 49 7.67 -33.97 14.80
CA SER A 49 8.36 -35.26 14.87
C SER A 49 7.45 -36.36 14.30
N ALA A 50 7.92 -37.05 13.27
CA ALA A 50 7.26 -38.25 12.79
C ALA A 50 7.58 -39.41 13.73
N ASN A 51 6.69 -39.74 14.65
CA ASN A 51 6.82 -40.92 15.49
C ASN A 51 6.33 -42.14 14.69
N ASN A 52 7.22 -42.75 13.91
CA ASN A 52 6.95 -44.06 13.32
C ASN A 52 7.30 -45.12 14.36
N GLY A 53 6.28 -45.75 14.97
CA GLY A 53 6.39 -46.80 15.96
C GLY A 53 7.04 -48.09 15.44
N GLY A 54 8.36 -48.07 15.20
CA GLY A 54 9.12 -49.24 14.80
C GLY A 54 10.63 -48.92 14.83
N GLY A 55 11.29 -49.39 15.86
CA GLY A 55 12.74 -49.40 16.18
C GLY A 55 13.72 -48.87 15.20
N ASN A 56 14.41 -47.90 15.62
CA ASN A 56 15.69 -47.27 15.42
C ASN A 56 15.57 -45.74 15.33
N ASN A 57 16.20 -45.11 16.29
CA ASN A 57 16.25 -43.65 16.54
C ASN A 57 16.69 -42.82 15.32
N ALA A 58 15.76 -42.50 14.42
CA ALA A 58 15.86 -41.33 13.58
C ALA A 58 14.66 -40.47 13.90
N ASN A 59 14.85 -39.47 14.75
CA ASN A 59 13.87 -38.37 14.91
C ASN A 59 13.81 -37.63 13.57
N ASN A 60 13.01 -38.13 12.65
CA ASN A 60 12.69 -37.39 11.44
C ASN A 60 11.80 -36.22 11.82
N MET A 61 12.43 -35.09 12.10
CA MET A 61 11.72 -33.82 12.22
C MET A 61 11.51 -33.25 10.82
N TYR A 62 10.29 -32.94 10.49
CA TYR A 62 9.97 -32.19 9.28
C TYR A 62 9.32 -30.86 9.63
N ALA A 63 9.61 -29.86 8.83
CA ALA A 63 9.01 -28.54 8.99
C ALA A 63 7.67 -28.49 8.28
N GLN A 64 6.63 -28.14 9.04
CA GLN A 64 5.29 -27.86 8.52
C GLN A 64 5.10 -26.35 8.48
N LYS A 65 4.75 -25.81 7.30
CA LYS A 65 4.39 -24.40 7.11
C LYS A 65 2.87 -24.26 7.11
N THR A 66 2.38 -23.33 7.90
CA THR A 66 0.98 -22.90 7.91
C THR A 66 0.93 -21.44 7.50
N TYR A 67 0.06 -21.13 6.54
CA TYR A 67 -0.13 -19.77 6.02
C TYR A 67 -1.39 -19.18 6.62
N GLU A 68 -1.28 -17.96 7.11
CA GLU A 68 -2.40 -17.10 7.46
C GLU A 68 -2.67 -16.14 6.29
N ILE A 69 -3.91 -16.07 5.86
CA ILE A 69 -4.31 -15.28 4.69
C ILE A 69 -5.04 -14.05 5.19
N GLY A 70 -4.55 -12.88 4.80
CA GLY A 70 -5.22 -11.59 4.97
C GLY A 70 -6.04 -11.26 3.72
N GLU A 71 -7.14 -10.54 3.88
CA GLU A 71 -8.11 -10.25 2.82
C GLU A 71 -8.30 -8.73 2.60
N ASP A 72 -7.45 -7.90 3.17
CA ASP A 72 -7.65 -6.45 3.22
C ASP A 72 -6.63 -5.64 2.40
N ASN A 73 -5.94 -6.28 1.45
CA ASN A 73 -5.05 -5.59 0.51
C ASN A 73 -5.84 -5.05 -0.68
N GLY A 74 -6.14 -3.76 -0.70
CA GLY A 74 -6.89 -3.12 -1.77
C GLY A 74 -7.73 -1.95 -1.30
N ILE A 75 -8.90 -1.76 -1.91
CA ILE A 75 -9.81 -0.66 -1.66
C ILE A 75 -11.12 -1.19 -1.09
N LYS A 76 -11.53 -0.64 0.05
CA LYS A 76 -12.84 -0.86 0.64
C LYS A 76 -13.51 0.47 0.91
N ILE A 77 -14.75 0.64 0.44
CA ILE A 77 -15.49 1.89 0.60
C ILE A 77 -16.86 1.56 1.17
N GLU A 78 -17.15 2.10 2.34
CA GLU A 78 -18.50 2.11 2.90
C GLU A 78 -19.12 3.48 2.65
N VAL A 79 -20.34 3.52 2.11
CA VAL A 79 -21.02 4.79 1.82
C VAL A 79 -22.50 4.69 2.11
N THR A 80 -23.07 5.78 2.65
CA THR A 80 -24.50 5.96 2.88
C THR A 80 -24.89 7.33 2.35
N PRO A 81 -25.61 7.42 1.21
CA PRO A 81 -26.06 8.65 0.63
C PRO A 81 -27.41 9.10 1.19
N PHE A 82 -27.62 10.41 1.27
CA PHE A 82 -28.90 11.06 1.54
C PHE A 82 -29.11 12.16 0.52
N ILE A 83 -30.12 12.01 -0.34
CA ILE A 83 -30.45 12.96 -1.38
C ILE A 83 -31.37 14.02 -0.80
N SER A 84 -31.01 15.30 -0.93
CA SER A 84 -31.81 16.44 -0.54
C SER A 84 -32.62 16.99 -1.71
N PRO A 85 -33.81 17.55 -1.48
CA PRO A 85 -34.66 18.11 -2.55
C PRO A 85 -34.03 19.27 -3.34
N ASP A 86 -33.00 19.89 -2.80
CA ASP A 86 -32.26 21.00 -3.39
C ASP A 86 -31.14 20.55 -4.38
N GLY A 87 -31.08 19.24 -4.70
CA GLY A 87 -30.08 18.69 -5.65
C GLY A 87 -28.72 18.45 -5.04
N TYR A 88 -28.60 18.45 -3.71
CA TYR A 88 -27.38 18.05 -3.00
C TYR A 88 -27.49 16.63 -2.47
N VAL A 89 -26.36 15.96 -2.44
CA VAL A 89 -26.20 14.64 -1.83
C VAL A 89 -25.35 14.78 -0.58
N SER A 90 -25.88 14.41 0.57
CA SER A 90 -25.12 14.29 1.80
C SER A 90 -24.64 12.85 1.96
N LEU A 91 -23.34 12.66 2.16
CA LEU A 91 -22.71 11.35 2.22
C LEU A 91 -22.06 11.10 3.58
N ASN A 92 -22.30 9.92 4.13
CA ASN A 92 -21.40 9.33 5.11
C ASN A 92 -20.53 8.35 4.37
N ILE A 93 -19.22 8.56 4.34
CA ILE A 93 -18.29 7.76 3.54
C ILE A 93 -17.04 7.41 4.32
N LYS A 94 -16.63 6.13 4.22
CA LYS A 94 -15.42 5.57 4.81
C LYS A 94 -14.60 4.86 3.73
N PRO A 95 -13.73 5.55 3.02
CA PRO A 95 -12.75 4.90 2.19
C PRO A 95 -11.63 4.31 3.06
N ASP A 96 -11.26 3.08 2.80
CA ASP A 96 -10.12 2.35 3.37
C ASP A 96 -9.30 1.81 2.20
N TYR A 97 -8.03 2.19 2.17
CA TYR A 97 -7.07 1.72 1.19
C TYR A 97 -5.88 1.11 1.89
N ALA A 98 -5.59 -0.12 1.56
CA ALA A 98 -4.40 -0.83 2.02
C ALA A 98 -3.57 -1.30 0.84
N SER A 99 -2.27 -1.21 0.96
CA SER A 99 -1.32 -1.73 -0.02
C SER A 99 -0.15 -2.41 0.66
N VAL A 100 0.42 -3.41 -0.01
CA VAL A 100 1.63 -4.06 0.48
C VAL A 100 2.76 -3.05 0.51
N LEU A 101 3.34 -2.85 1.69
CA LEU A 101 4.51 -2.00 1.91
C LEU A 101 5.80 -2.79 1.72
N ASP A 102 5.89 -3.97 2.33
CA ASP A 102 7.10 -4.80 2.31
C ASP A 102 6.78 -6.24 2.72
N HIS A 103 7.70 -7.14 2.45
CA HIS A 103 7.66 -8.53 2.88
C HIS A 103 8.82 -8.81 3.83
N VAL A 104 8.49 -9.35 5.00
CA VAL A 104 9.51 -9.90 5.91
C VAL A 104 9.87 -11.28 5.40
N ILE A 105 11.10 -11.43 4.98
CA ILE A 105 11.63 -12.71 4.46
C ILE A 105 12.43 -13.39 5.56
N ASP A 106 12.16 -14.68 5.77
CA ASP A 106 12.93 -15.56 6.63
C ASP A 106 13.39 -16.78 5.84
N GLU A 107 14.32 -17.55 6.39
CA GLU A 107 14.90 -18.70 5.71
C GLU A 107 14.71 -19.99 6.52
N LEU A 108 14.36 -21.05 5.83
CA LEU A 108 14.29 -22.40 6.39
C LEU A 108 15.15 -23.36 5.57
N GLY A 109 16.24 -23.81 6.16
CA GLY A 109 17.18 -24.69 5.47
C GLY A 109 17.85 -24.05 4.24
N GLY A 110 18.08 -22.72 4.24
CA GLY A 110 18.62 -21.96 3.12
C GLY A 110 17.60 -21.62 2.01
N VAL A 111 16.31 -21.89 2.23
CA VAL A 111 15.23 -21.53 1.30
C VAL A 111 14.46 -20.36 1.87
N PRO A 112 14.46 -19.19 1.19
CA PRO A 112 13.72 -18.03 1.66
C PRO A 112 12.20 -18.24 1.53
N TYR A 113 11.44 -17.66 2.46
CA TYR A 113 9.99 -17.62 2.42
C TYR A 113 9.47 -16.32 3.05
N THR A 114 8.27 -15.89 2.64
CA THR A 114 7.61 -14.75 3.26
C THR A 114 7.12 -15.13 4.65
N ALA A 115 7.75 -14.60 5.68
CA ALA A 115 7.36 -14.81 7.07
C ALA A 115 6.17 -13.94 7.47
N ALA A 116 6.15 -12.69 7.00
CA ALA A 116 5.03 -11.76 7.19
C ALA A 116 4.99 -10.74 6.07
N THR A 117 3.81 -10.15 5.85
CA THR A 117 3.60 -9.03 4.93
C THR A 117 3.20 -7.80 5.72
N LEU A 118 3.86 -6.68 5.46
CA LEU A 118 3.54 -5.39 6.05
C LEU A 118 2.63 -4.62 5.11
N LEU A 119 1.50 -4.15 5.63
CA LEU A 119 0.58 -3.29 4.90
C LEU A 119 0.72 -1.83 5.34
N GLN A 120 0.68 -0.93 4.37
CA GLN A 120 0.42 0.48 4.58
C GLN A 120 -1.07 0.74 4.39
N ARG A 121 -1.73 1.32 5.40
CA ARG A 121 -3.17 1.55 5.39
C ARG A 121 -3.50 3.02 5.52
N HIS A 122 -4.45 3.46 4.71
CA HIS A 122 -4.99 4.81 4.72
C HIS A 122 -6.51 4.74 4.81
N ASN A 123 -7.07 5.24 5.89
CA ASN A 123 -8.51 5.29 6.09
C ASN A 123 -8.98 6.71 6.43
N LEU A 124 -10.19 7.03 6.01
CA LEU A 124 -10.92 8.23 6.38
C LEU A 124 -12.29 7.83 6.93
N ASP A 125 -12.84 8.61 7.85
CA ASP A 125 -14.23 8.49 8.32
C ASP A 125 -14.86 9.87 8.23
N LEU A 126 -15.61 10.10 7.17
CA LEU A 126 -16.24 11.38 6.87
C LEU A 126 -17.74 11.25 7.00
N LYS A 127 -18.33 12.15 7.77
CA LYS A 127 -19.77 12.18 8.01
C LYS A 127 -20.38 13.49 7.50
N ASN A 128 -21.56 13.36 6.90
CA ASN A 128 -22.35 14.49 6.44
C ASN A 128 -21.62 15.39 5.43
N VAL A 129 -20.85 14.79 4.54
CA VAL A 129 -20.18 15.50 3.44
C VAL A 129 -21.24 15.87 2.40
N ARG A 130 -21.46 17.16 2.16
CA ARG A 130 -22.48 17.65 1.25
C ARG A 130 -21.85 18.04 -0.08
N ILE A 131 -22.33 17.42 -1.15
CA ILE A 131 -21.81 17.60 -2.51
C ILE A 131 -23.02 17.85 -3.43
N LYS A 132 -22.86 18.73 -4.40
CA LYS A 132 -23.89 18.92 -5.42
C LYS A 132 -23.84 17.79 -6.44
N ASP A 133 -24.99 17.46 -7.02
CA ASP A 133 -25.11 16.48 -8.07
C ASP A 133 -24.11 16.76 -9.22
N GLU A 134 -23.40 15.73 -9.70
CA GLU A 134 -22.37 15.76 -10.74
C GLU A 134 -21.10 16.59 -10.42
N GLU A 135 -20.97 17.17 -9.24
CA GLU A 135 -19.76 17.88 -8.84
C GLU A 135 -18.74 16.93 -8.18
N THR A 136 -17.46 17.16 -8.45
CA THR A 136 -16.36 16.38 -7.86
C THR A 136 -15.82 17.10 -6.63
N LEU A 137 -15.77 16.38 -5.51
CA LEU A 137 -15.18 16.88 -4.26
C LEU A 137 -13.95 16.07 -3.90
N VAL A 138 -12.91 16.76 -3.48
CA VAL A 138 -11.74 16.16 -2.84
C VAL A 138 -12.08 15.90 -1.37
N LEU A 139 -12.14 14.64 -0.99
CA LEU A 139 -12.43 14.20 0.38
C LEU A 139 -11.24 14.39 1.31
N GLY A 140 -10.05 14.14 0.78
CA GLY A 140 -8.80 14.24 1.51
C GLY A 140 -7.67 13.63 0.74
N GLY A 141 -6.48 13.76 1.28
CA GLY A 141 -5.29 13.20 0.67
C GLY A 141 -4.10 13.32 1.59
N MET A 142 -3.00 12.72 1.18
CA MET A 142 -1.72 12.74 1.87
C MET A 142 -0.61 12.99 0.86
N ILE A 143 0.34 13.81 1.26
CA ILE A 143 1.62 13.94 0.57
C ILE A 143 2.70 13.62 1.59
N GLN A 144 3.43 12.55 1.33
CA GLN A 144 4.58 12.15 2.13
C GLN A 144 5.84 12.36 1.31
N SER A 145 6.82 13.05 1.88
CA SER A 145 8.13 13.23 1.26
C SER A 145 9.20 12.77 2.23
N SER A 146 10.03 11.86 1.79
CA SER A 146 11.19 11.36 2.53
C SER A 146 12.45 11.69 1.77
N GLU A 147 13.39 12.32 2.43
CA GLU A 147 14.71 12.62 1.89
C GLU A 147 15.77 11.98 2.78
N ASN A 148 16.56 11.09 2.19
CA ASN A 148 17.69 10.46 2.87
C ASN A 148 18.98 10.82 2.14
N THR A 149 19.91 11.43 2.87
CA THR A 149 21.22 11.79 2.35
C THR A 149 22.30 11.02 3.10
N GLN A 150 22.99 10.15 2.41
CA GLN A 150 24.14 9.41 2.92
C GLN A 150 25.42 10.00 2.34
N VAL A 151 26.37 10.33 3.23
CA VAL A 151 27.68 10.83 2.84
C VAL A 151 28.74 9.87 3.36
N ALA A 152 29.45 9.23 2.45
CA ALA A 152 30.66 8.45 2.75
C ALA A 152 31.88 9.29 2.36
N LYS A 153 32.76 9.58 3.32
CA LYS A 153 33.99 10.36 3.08
C LYS A 153 35.20 9.71 3.72
N ILE A 154 36.38 9.91 3.11
CA ILE A 154 37.63 9.57 3.75
C ILE A 154 37.93 10.64 4.80
N PRO A 155 38.15 10.30 6.07
CA PRO A 155 38.48 11.27 7.11
C PRO A 155 39.66 12.15 6.70
N ILE A 156 39.61 13.44 7.02
CA ILE A 156 40.60 14.47 6.72
C ILE A 156 40.63 14.87 5.22
N LEU A 157 40.73 13.91 4.28
CA LEU A 157 40.80 14.20 2.85
C LEU A 157 39.46 14.70 2.27
N GLY A 158 38.35 14.17 2.77
CA GLY A 158 37.00 14.59 2.36
C GLY A 158 36.59 15.97 2.86
N ASP A 159 37.33 16.55 3.83
CA ASP A 159 37.05 17.85 4.44
C ASP A 159 37.92 18.99 3.83
N ILE A 160 38.84 18.67 2.92
CA ILE A 160 39.69 19.68 2.27
C ILE A 160 38.85 20.50 1.30
N PRO A 161 38.81 21.83 1.42
CA PRO A 161 38.13 22.70 0.49
C PRO A 161 38.70 22.53 -0.93
N ILE A 162 37.84 22.57 -1.94
CA ILE A 162 38.13 22.44 -3.38
C ILE A 162 38.42 21.00 -3.83
N VAL A 163 39.21 20.21 -3.12
CA VAL A 163 39.57 18.83 -3.52
C VAL A 163 38.80 17.74 -2.78
N GLY A 164 38.17 18.06 -1.65
CA GLY A 164 37.44 17.08 -0.81
C GLY A 164 36.29 16.37 -1.54
N PHE A 165 35.72 16.95 -2.60
CA PHE A 165 34.69 16.29 -3.39
C PHE A 165 35.18 15.01 -4.08
N LEU A 166 36.47 14.88 -4.36
CA LEU A 166 37.09 13.66 -4.95
C LEU A 166 37.15 12.51 -3.92
N PHE A 167 37.07 12.81 -2.63
CA PHE A 167 37.23 11.87 -1.52
C PHE A 167 35.93 11.68 -0.72
N ARG A 168 34.79 12.09 -1.28
CA ARG A 168 33.46 11.85 -0.72
C ARG A 168 32.50 11.36 -1.77
N THR A 169 31.64 10.44 -1.36
CA THR A 169 30.48 10.02 -2.14
C THR A 169 29.24 10.46 -1.41
N GLN A 170 28.35 11.14 -2.11
CA GLN A 170 27.05 11.55 -1.57
C GLN A 170 25.96 10.84 -2.35
N GLN A 171 25.13 10.11 -1.63
CA GLN A 171 23.92 9.48 -2.17
C GLN A 171 22.71 10.18 -1.57
N LYS A 172 21.89 10.76 -2.42
CA LYS A 172 20.63 11.41 -2.04
C LYS A 172 19.48 10.59 -2.62
N THR A 173 18.63 10.05 -1.74
CA THR A 173 17.40 9.37 -2.12
C THR A 173 16.24 10.26 -1.74
N MET A 174 15.35 10.57 -2.68
CA MET A 174 14.12 11.32 -2.45
C MET A 174 12.94 10.44 -2.89
N GLU A 175 12.04 10.20 -1.96
CA GLU A 175 10.83 9.45 -2.17
C GLU A 175 9.63 10.36 -1.89
N LYS A 176 8.66 10.39 -2.80
CA LYS A 176 7.47 11.20 -2.67
C LYS A 176 6.25 10.37 -3.02
N ASP A 177 5.39 10.18 -2.02
CA ASP A 177 4.12 9.48 -2.14
C ASP A 177 2.97 10.48 -2.04
N GLU A 178 2.04 10.38 -2.98
CA GLU A 178 0.84 11.21 -3.02
C GLU A 178 -0.38 10.31 -3.12
N LEU A 179 -1.33 10.48 -2.21
CA LEU A 179 -2.62 9.82 -2.21
C LEU A 179 -3.73 10.87 -2.19
N LEU A 180 -4.73 10.70 -3.06
CA LEU A 180 -5.86 11.61 -3.15
C LEU A 180 -7.16 10.82 -3.25
N PHE A 181 -8.10 11.10 -2.37
CA PHE A 181 -9.47 10.59 -2.42
C PHE A 181 -10.42 11.64 -2.99
N VAL A 182 -11.10 11.29 -4.06
CA VAL A 182 -12.10 12.15 -4.71
C VAL A 182 -13.41 11.39 -4.87
N ILE A 183 -14.53 12.11 -4.85
CA ILE A 183 -15.85 11.54 -5.08
C ILE A 183 -16.69 12.46 -5.98
N THR A 184 -17.49 11.84 -6.85
CA THR A 184 -18.47 12.50 -7.70
C THR A 184 -19.78 11.75 -7.58
N PRO A 185 -20.78 12.29 -6.84
CA PRO A 185 -22.11 11.70 -6.79
C PRO A 185 -22.89 12.04 -8.07
N ARG A 186 -23.72 11.11 -8.53
CA ARG A 186 -24.69 11.34 -9.61
C ARG A 186 -26.06 10.82 -9.17
N ILE A 187 -27.09 11.68 -9.22
CA ILE A 187 -28.45 11.29 -8.90
C ILE A 187 -29.09 10.66 -10.12
N ILE A 188 -29.47 9.39 -10.02
CA ILE A 188 -30.15 8.63 -11.05
C ILE A 188 -31.66 8.79 -10.84
N LYS A 189 -32.37 9.33 -11.82
CA LYS A 189 -33.82 9.54 -11.77
C LYS A 189 -34.62 8.52 -12.57
N ASP A 190 -34.03 7.99 -13.65
CA ASP A 190 -34.65 7.02 -14.54
C ASP A 190 -33.73 5.84 -14.86
N SER A 191 -34.31 4.73 -15.33
CA SER A 191 -33.58 3.53 -15.68
C SER A 191 -32.66 3.69 -16.91
N GLU A 192 -32.89 4.71 -17.74
CA GLU A 192 -32.03 5.02 -18.89
C GLU A 192 -30.69 5.62 -18.45
N ASP A 193 -30.65 6.36 -17.33
CA ASP A 193 -29.42 6.94 -16.76
C ASP A 193 -28.40 5.87 -16.28
N VAL A 194 -28.87 4.64 -16.04
CA VAL A 194 -27.99 3.54 -15.58
C VAL A 194 -27.14 2.98 -16.73
N ALA A 195 -27.59 3.13 -17.98
CA ALA A 195 -26.90 2.58 -19.15
C ALA A 195 -25.65 3.40 -19.55
N GLU A 196 -25.47 4.61 -19.02
CA GLU A 196 -24.34 5.50 -19.30
C GLU A 196 -23.21 5.44 -18.26
N LEU A 197 -23.32 4.56 -17.25
CA LEU A 197 -22.30 4.34 -16.20
C LEU A 197 -21.28 3.27 -16.61
#